data_168576da90a2eb1e436c8b2eb06e0ee3
#
_entry.id   168576da90a2eb1e436c8b2eb06e0ee3
#
_cell.length_a   1.000
_cell.length_b   1.000
_cell.length_c   1.000
_cell.angle_alpha   90.00
_cell.angle_beta   90.00
_cell.angle_gamma   90.00
#
_symmetry.space_group_name_H-M   'P 1'
#
loop_
_entity.id
_entity.type
_entity.pdbx_description
1 polymer ?
#
loop_
_entity_poly.entity_id
_entity_poly.type
_entity_poly.pdbx_seq_one_letter_code
_entity_poly.pdbx_strand_id
1 'polypeptide(L)'
;MPLRLPDRLPAIEMLKKENIFVMDESRAHSQMVRPLKIVVLNLMPLKITTETDLIRLLSNTPLQIEINFMKLKSHTPKNTPVEHMMMFYKDFDILKRQKWDGMIVTGAPIELLDFEDVEYWQEIMGIFDWARTHVTSTLYICWAAQASLYHFYGVPKHRLPKKMFGVFHQRVLVDHLPIFRGFDDEFMMPHSRHTEIHRADLEQVPELTILAESAESGVSMVMARNGREFFITGHLEYAPDTLDKEYRRDFGKRDDVEMPRNYYRDNDPQKGPLVTWRAHANLLFSNWINYYVYQETPYNINEIQ
;
A
#
# COMPACT_ATOMS: atom_id res chain seq x y z
N MET A 1 -5.00 20.61 -5.29
CA MET A 1 -5.51 21.00 -3.96
C MET A 1 -5.07 19.91 -2.99
N PRO A 2 -4.74 20.23 -1.75
CA PRO A 2 -4.00 19.34 -0.89
C PRO A 2 -4.88 18.35 -0.13
N LEU A 3 -4.22 17.33 0.41
CA LEU A 3 -4.77 16.31 1.25
C LEU A 3 -5.39 16.89 2.52
N ARG A 4 -6.63 16.52 2.83
CA ARG A 4 -7.30 16.84 4.09
C ARG A 4 -6.97 15.80 5.14
N LEU A 5 -6.34 16.22 6.22
CA LEU A 5 -5.91 15.35 7.31
C LEU A 5 -6.62 15.71 8.61
N PRO A 6 -6.83 14.74 9.52
CA PRO A 6 -7.26 15.03 10.88
C PRO A 6 -6.28 15.99 11.56
N ASP A 7 -6.82 16.98 12.27
CA ASP A 7 -5.99 17.91 13.03
C ASP A 7 -5.08 17.17 14.01
N ARG A 8 -3.83 17.64 14.16
CA ARG A 8 -2.79 17.07 15.02
C ARG A 8 -2.26 15.68 14.62
N LEU A 9 -2.54 15.20 13.41
CA LEU A 9 -1.89 13.97 12.92
C LEU A 9 -0.37 14.20 12.86
N PRO A 10 0.48 13.33 13.46
CA PRO A 10 1.93 13.51 13.48
C PRO A 10 2.57 13.66 12.11
N ALA A 11 2.01 13.01 11.09
CA ALA A 11 2.44 13.13 9.71
C ALA A 11 2.46 14.57 9.19
N ILE A 12 1.57 15.45 9.66
CA ILE A 12 1.48 16.85 9.22
C ILE A 12 2.81 17.58 9.43
N GLU A 13 3.41 17.44 10.61
CA GLU A 13 4.67 18.14 10.94
C GLU A 13 5.86 17.58 10.12
N MET A 14 5.87 16.28 9.87
CA MET A 14 6.89 15.65 9.04
C MET A 14 6.80 16.13 7.59
N LEU A 15 5.59 16.14 7.02
CA LEU A 15 5.36 16.54 5.63
C LEU A 15 5.62 18.03 5.39
N LYS A 16 5.31 18.89 6.37
CA LYS A 16 5.70 20.31 6.31
C LYS A 16 7.21 20.51 6.21
N LYS A 17 8.02 19.71 6.91
CA LYS A 17 9.49 19.75 6.82
C LYS A 17 9.99 19.30 5.45
N GLU A 18 9.25 18.45 4.76
CA GLU A 18 9.53 17.98 3.40
C GLU A 18 9.01 18.96 2.32
N ASN A 19 8.46 20.12 2.69
CA ASN A 19 7.79 21.08 1.80
C ASN A 19 6.58 20.47 1.05
N ILE A 20 5.95 19.45 1.62
CA ILE A 20 4.73 18.85 1.09
C ILE A 20 3.54 19.59 1.71
N PHE A 21 2.70 20.16 0.83
CA PHE A 21 1.53 20.89 1.28
C PHE A 21 0.39 19.96 1.66
N VAL A 22 -0.04 20.01 2.91
CA VAL A 22 -1.21 19.31 3.42
C VAL A 22 -2.18 20.34 4.02
N MET A 23 -3.47 20.02 4.01
CA MET A 23 -4.53 20.89 4.50
C MET A 23 -5.11 20.32 5.80
N ASP A 24 -5.26 21.15 6.81
CA ASP A 24 -6.01 20.78 8.00
C ASP A 24 -7.52 20.77 7.72
N GLU A 25 -8.26 20.19 8.66
CA GLU A 25 -9.70 20.00 8.51
C GLU A 25 -10.46 21.33 8.46
N SER A 26 -10.01 22.32 9.22
CA SER A 26 -10.64 23.65 9.30
C SER A 26 -10.55 24.40 7.96
N ARG A 27 -9.41 24.36 7.30
CA ARG A 27 -9.19 24.99 6.00
C ARG A 27 -9.95 24.27 4.87
N ALA A 28 -10.06 22.94 4.94
CA ALA A 28 -10.77 22.15 3.93
C ALA A 28 -12.26 22.44 3.90
N HIS A 29 -12.89 22.68 5.05
CA HIS A 29 -14.32 23.01 5.13
C HIS A 29 -14.70 24.34 4.45
N SER A 30 -13.75 25.23 4.21
CA SER A 30 -14.00 26.49 3.50
C SER A 30 -14.14 26.33 1.98
N GLN A 31 -13.92 25.15 1.43
CA GLN A 31 -13.99 24.86 -0.02
C GLN A 31 -15.19 23.98 -0.33
N MET A 32 -16.06 24.44 -1.22
CA MET A 32 -17.27 23.71 -1.68
C MET A 32 -16.93 22.63 -2.74
N VAL A 33 -15.97 21.74 -2.44
CA VAL A 33 -15.58 20.63 -3.33
C VAL A 33 -15.74 19.31 -2.58
N ARG A 34 -16.41 18.33 -3.19
CA ARG A 34 -16.47 16.98 -2.61
C ARG A 34 -15.08 16.37 -2.62
N PRO A 35 -14.47 16.10 -1.46
CA PRO A 35 -13.21 15.39 -1.43
C PRO A 35 -13.40 13.92 -1.84
N LEU A 36 -12.38 13.32 -2.44
CA LEU A 36 -12.30 11.88 -2.56
C LEU A 36 -12.07 11.26 -1.18
N LYS A 37 -12.88 10.29 -0.82
CA LYS A 37 -12.76 9.59 0.46
C LYS A 37 -11.95 8.31 0.29
N ILE A 38 -10.78 8.27 0.90
CA ILE A 38 -9.92 7.09 0.90
C ILE A 38 -9.86 6.49 2.30
N VAL A 39 -10.11 5.20 2.40
CA VAL A 39 -9.94 4.44 3.64
C VAL A 39 -8.64 3.64 3.59
N VAL A 40 -7.87 3.65 4.68
CA VAL A 40 -6.61 2.92 4.81
C VAL A 40 -6.72 1.92 5.95
N LEU A 41 -6.73 0.63 5.62
CA LEU A 41 -6.53 -0.44 6.60
C LEU A 41 -5.03 -0.63 6.79
N ASN A 42 -4.51 -0.05 7.87
CA ASN A 42 -3.09 -0.07 8.18
C ASN A 42 -2.76 -1.25 9.11
N LEU A 43 -2.20 -2.33 8.55
CA LEU A 43 -1.80 -3.54 9.27
C LEU A 43 -0.34 -3.51 9.72
N MET A 44 0.44 -2.51 9.31
CA MET A 44 1.86 -2.39 9.64
C MET A 44 2.06 -2.13 11.14
N PRO A 45 3.15 -2.68 11.73
CA PRO A 45 3.41 -2.53 13.16
C PRO A 45 3.78 -1.09 13.57
N LEU A 46 4.47 -0.34 12.69
CA LEU A 46 4.85 1.07 12.90
C LEU A 46 3.87 1.99 12.16
N LYS A 47 2.65 2.09 12.69
CA LYS A 47 1.54 2.78 12.02
C LYS A 47 1.84 4.22 11.64
N ILE A 48 2.41 5.01 12.54
CA ILE A 48 2.73 6.44 12.31
C ILE A 48 3.70 6.62 11.14
N THR A 49 4.68 5.73 11.00
CA THR A 49 5.62 5.75 9.86
C THR A 49 4.88 5.45 8.56
N THR A 50 4.08 4.38 8.53
CA THR A 50 3.31 3.98 7.35
C THR A 50 2.27 5.03 6.95
N GLU A 51 1.62 5.67 7.92
CA GLU A 51 0.74 6.83 7.69
C GLU A 51 1.48 7.94 6.94
N THR A 52 2.66 8.32 7.42
CA THR A 52 3.49 9.37 6.80
C THR A 52 3.88 8.98 5.37
N ASP A 53 4.29 7.74 5.15
CA ASP A 53 4.71 7.25 3.84
C ASP A 53 3.56 7.26 2.82
N LEU A 54 2.38 6.77 3.20
CA LEU A 54 1.20 6.79 2.34
C LEU A 54 0.69 8.21 2.08
N ILE A 55 0.63 9.06 3.12
CA ILE A 55 0.17 10.43 3.00
C ILE A 55 1.08 11.24 2.06
N ARG A 56 2.40 11.01 2.11
CA ARG A 56 3.36 11.63 1.20
C ARG A 56 3.02 11.37 -0.27
N LEU A 57 2.66 10.13 -0.62
CA LEU A 57 2.31 9.76 -2.00
C LEU A 57 0.92 10.26 -2.38
N LEU A 58 -0.06 10.12 -1.49
CA LEU A 58 -1.43 10.57 -1.74
C LEU A 58 -1.55 12.11 -1.82
N SER A 59 -0.58 12.87 -1.30
CA SER A 59 -0.57 14.32 -1.40
C SER A 59 -0.11 14.85 -2.75
N ASN A 60 0.46 14.01 -3.62
CA ASN A 60 0.96 14.40 -4.93
C ASN A 60 -0.16 14.44 -6.00
N THR A 61 -1.24 15.14 -5.73
CA THR A 61 -2.39 15.32 -6.62
C THR A 61 -3.04 16.69 -6.42
N PRO A 62 -3.63 17.29 -7.45
CA PRO A 62 -4.46 18.48 -7.30
C PRO A 62 -5.83 18.19 -6.69
N LEU A 63 -6.24 16.94 -6.58
CA LEU A 63 -7.55 16.56 -6.04
C LEU A 63 -7.56 16.67 -4.50
N GLN A 64 -8.70 17.04 -3.95
CA GLN A 64 -8.88 17.03 -2.50
C GLN A 64 -9.18 15.61 -2.04
N ILE A 65 -8.39 15.09 -1.10
CA ILE A 65 -8.52 13.74 -0.55
C ILE A 65 -8.74 13.83 0.97
N GLU A 66 -9.73 13.11 1.45
CA GLU A 66 -9.99 12.86 2.86
C GLU A 66 -9.56 11.43 3.20
N ILE A 67 -8.62 11.27 4.13
CA ILE A 67 -8.13 9.96 4.57
C ILE A 67 -8.80 9.57 5.89
N ASN A 68 -9.25 8.31 5.95
CA ASN A 68 -9.74 7.69 7.17
C ASN A 68 -8.96 6.41 7.43
N PHE A 69 -8.34 6.30 8.61
CA PHE A 69 -7.63 5.09 9.02
C PHE A 69 -8.58 4.11 9.69
N MET A 70 -8.51 2.86 9.23
CA MET A 70 -9.26 1.72 9.76
C MET A 70 -8.36 0.85 10.65
N LYS A 71 -8.88 0.39 11.77
CA LYS A 71 -8.26 -0.63 12.61
C LYS A 71 -9.14 -1.89 12.68
N LEU A 72 -8.49 -3.02 12.91
CA LEU A 72 -9.15 -4.28 13.23
C LEU A 72 -9.61 -4.27 14.69
N LYS A 73 -10.73 -4.93 14.97
CA LYS A 73 -11.23 -5.16 16.34
C LYS A 73 -10.51 -6.32 17.02
N SER A 74 -10.25 -7.38 16.26
CA SER A 74 -9.63 -8.61 16.73
C SER A 74 -8.13 -8.48 16.98
N HIS A 75 -7.51 -7.32 16.68
CA HIS A 75 -6.08 -7.12 16.86
C HIS A 75 -5.75 -5.78 17.51
N THR A 76 -4.97 -5.84 18.60
CA THR A 76 -4.47 -4.64 19.28
C THR A 76 -3.01 -4.36 18.88
N PRO A 77 -2.71 -3.21 18.27
CA PRO A 77 -1.33 -2.87 17.90
C PRO A 77 -0.44 -2.72 19.13
N LYS A 78 0.75 -3.36 19.10
CA LYS A 78 1.69 -3.34 20.23
C LYS A 78 2.68 -2.15 20.18
N ASN A 79 2.92 -1.60 18.97
CA ASN A 79 3.97 -0.62 18.72
C ASN A 79 3.43 0.79 18.41
N THR A 80 2.15 1.03 18.68
CA THR A 80 1.52 2.34 18.46
C THR A 80 0.83 2.78 19.74
N PRO A 81 1.00 4.03 20.19
CA PRO A 81 0.34 4.55 21.38
C PRO A 81 -1.18 4.41 21.30
N VAL A 82 -1.82 4.03 22.39
CA VAL A 82 -3.27 3.83 22.47
C VAL A 82 -4.01 5.14 22.15
N GLU A 83 -3.49 6.26 22.62
CA GLU A 83 -4.05 7.59 22.40
C GLU A 83 -4.07 7.94 20.89
N HIS A 84 -3.01 7.58 20.16
CA HIS A 84 -2.94 7.74 18.71
C HIS A 84 -4.02 6.91 18.00
N MET A 85 -4.17 5.64 18.42
CA MET A 85 -5.20 4.75 17.88
C MET A 85 -6.61 5.27 18.15
N MET A 86 -6.87 5.78 19.34
CA MET A 86 -8.19 6.33 19.70
C MET A 86 -8.51 7.62 18.95
N MET A 87 -7.50 8.44 18.66
CA MET A 87 -7.68 9.74 18.02
C MET A 87 -7.85 9.64 16.51
N PHE A 88 -7.12 8.75 15.84
CA PHE A 88 -7.00 8.76 14.37
C PHE A 88 -7.59 7.52 13.69
N TYR A 89 -7.84 6.42 14.41
CA TYR A 89 -8.35 5.17 13.83
C TYR A 89 -9.81 4.93 14.19
N LYS A 90 -10.56 4.49 13.19
CA LYS A 90 -11.98 4.12 13.33
C LYS A 90 -12.14 2.62 13.18
N ASP A 91 -13.11 2.07 13.91
CA ASP A 91 -13.50 0.67 13.78
C ASP A 91 -14.20 0.43 12.43
N PHE A 92 -14.05 -0.77 11.88
CA PHE A 92 -14.72 -1.19 10.66
C PHE A 92 -16.23 -0.99 10.72
N ASP A 93 -16.88 -1.27 11.85
CA ASP A 93 -18.33 -1.11 12.04
C ASP A 93 -18.85 0.32 11.82
N ILE A 94 -17.99 1.31 12.01
CA ILE A 94 -18.29 2.72 11.74
C ILE A 94 -18.15 2.99 10.23
N LEU A 95 -17.03 2.54 9.65
CA LEU A 95 -16.65 2.86 8.27
C LEU A 95 -17.47 2.08 7.24
N LYS A 96 -17.94 0.86 7.56
CA LYS A 96 -18.73 0.02 6.65
C LYS A 96 -20.11 0.57 6.29
N ARG A 97 -20.57 1.61 7.00
CA ARG A 97 -21.90 2.22 6.80
C ARG A 97 -21.97 3.15 5.60
N GLN A 98 -20.84 3.45 4.97
CA GLN A 98 -20.77 4.34 3.81
C GLN A 98 -19.92 3.72 2.71
N LYS A 99 -20.01 4.30 1.52
CA LYS A 99 -19.19 3.94 0.37
C LYS A 99 -17.96 4.83 0.28
N TRP A 100 -16.90 4.36 -0.40
CA TRP A 100 -15.59 4.99 -0.45
C TRP A 100 -15.09 5.06 -1.88
N ASP A 101 -14.41 6.16 -2.22
CA ASP A 101 -13.81 6.31 -3.54
C ASP A 101 -12.61 5.36 -3.72
N GLY A 102 -11.79 5.20 -2.69
CA GLY A 102 -10.64 4.30 -2.73
C GLY A 102 -10.32 3.64 -1.39
N MET A 103 -9.59 2.53 -1.44
CA MET A 103 -9.07 1.84 -0.26
C MET A 103 -7.62 1.42 -0.48
N ILE A 104 -6.83 1.50 0.60
CA ILE A 104 -5.50 0.91 0.65
C ILE A 104 -5.45 -0.07 1.81
N VAL A 105 -4.98 -1.29 1.56
CA VAL A 105 -4.69 -2.28 2.59
C VAL A 105 -3.19 -2.53 2.60
N THR A 106 -2.54 -2.23 3.71
CA THR A 106 -1.08 -2.34 3.82
C THR A 106 -0.63 -3.78 4.07
N GLY A 107 0.65 -4.03 3.91
CA GLY A 107 1.30 -5.25 4.34
C GLY A 107 1.22 -5.49 5.86
N ALA A 108 1.58 -6.70 6.27
CA ALA A 108 1.75 -7.09 7.66
C ALA A 108 2.94 -8.07 7.78
N PRO A 109 3.77 -8.01 8.83
CA PRO A 109 4.95 -8.86 8.98
C PRO A 109 4.59 -10.26 9.52
N ILE A 110 3.64 -10.93 8.91
CA ILE A 110 3.09 -12.24 9.31
C ILE A 110 3.04 -13.24 8.14
N GLU A 111 3.78 -12.96 7.09
CA GLU A 111 3.77 -13.73 5.85
C GLU A 111 4.17 -15.20 5.99
N LEU A 112 4.85 -15.57 7.09
CA LEU A 112 5.25 -16.94 7.38
C LEU A 112 4.15 -17.81 8.00
N LEU A 113 3.08 -17.19 8.52
CA LEU A 113 1.89 -17.90 9.01
C LEU A 113 1.02 -18.32 7.83
N ASP A 114 0.38 -19.47 7.92
CA ASP A 114 -0.70 -19.78 6.99
C ASP A 114 -1.84 -18.77 7.18
N PHE A 115 -2.60 -18.49 6.12
CA PHE A 115 -3.60 -17.42 6.21
C PHE A 115 -4.66 -17.71 7.28
N GLU A 116 -5.08 -18.98 7.39
CA GLU A 116 -6.07 -19.44 8.36
C GLU A 116 -5.59 -19.36 9.80
N ASP A 117 -4.26 -19.35 10.02
CA ASP A 117 -3.64 -19.24 11.35
C ASP A 117 -3.48 -17.77 11.81
N VAL A 118 -3.83 -16.82 10.96
CA VAL A 118 -3.78 -15.39 11.31
C VAL A 118 -4.96 -15.05 12.22
N GLU A 119 -4.68 -14.53 13.44
CA GLU A 119 -5.65 -14.20 14.48
C GLU A 119 -6.89 -13.43 13.95
N TYR A 120 -6.68 -12.52 13.03
CA TYR A 120 -7.72 -11.65 12.45
C TYR A 120 -8.17 -12.07 11.04
N TRP A 121 -7.91 -13.31 10.62
CA TRP A 121 -8.20 -13.77 9.26
C TRP A 121 -9.68 -13.61 8.90
N GLN A 122 -10.58 -14.04 9.77
CA GLN A 122 -12.03 -13.95 9.54
C GLN A 122 -12.50 -12.49 9.40
N GLU A 123 -11.96 -11.58 10.21
CA GLU A 123 -12.32 -10.17 10.15
C GLU A 123 -11.84 -9.54 8.83
N ILE A 124 -10.61 -9.84 8.40
CA ILE A 124 -10.04 -9.24 7.19
C ILE A 124 -10.72 -9.78 5.92
N MET A 125 -11.10 -11.05 5.86
CA MET A 125 -11.91 -11.59 4.76
C MET A 125 -13.24 -10.83 4.64
N GLY A 126 -13.94 -10.60 5.74
CA GLY A 126 -15.17 -9.80 5.73
C GLY A 126 -14.96 -8.36 5.27
N ILE A 127 -13.80 -7.76 5.57
CA ILE A 127 -13.43 -6.43 5.07
C ILE A 127 -13.12 -6.47 3.56
N PHE A 128 -12.45 -7.50 3.08
CA PHE A 128 -12.17 -7.68 1.65
C PHE A 128 -13.46 -7.83 0.84
N ASP A 129 -14.40 -8.68 1.29
CA ASP A 129 -15.71 -8.85 0.65
C ASP A 129 -16.52 -7.55 0.65
N TRP A 130 -16.52 -6.84 1.76
CA TRP A 130 -17.16 -5.53 1.87
C TRP A 130 -16.54 -4.52 0.88
N ALA A 131 -15.22 -4.50 0.74
CA ALA A 131 -14.54 -3.57 -0.16
C ALA A 131 -15.00 -3.76 -1.61
N ARG A 132 -15.28 -4.98 -2.07
CA ARG A 132 -15.75 -5.27 -3.42
C ARG A 132 -17.06 -4.57 -3.80
N THR A 133 -17.88 -4.24 -2.83
CA THR A 133 -19.22 -3.64 -3.04
C THR A 133 -19.34 -2.21 -2.52
N HIS A 134 -18.36 -1.73 -1.76
CA HIS A 134 -18.41 -0.42 -1.11
C HIS A 134 -17.27 0.52 -1.50
N VAL A 135 -16.30 0.03 -2.27
CA VAL A 135 -15.12 0.80 -2.68
C VAL A 135 -14.98 0.75 -4.21
N THR A 136 -14.69 1.89 -4.83
CA THR A 136 -14.49 1.94 -6.28
C THR A 136 -13.22 1.21 -6.70
N SER A 137 -12.08 1.49 -6.06
CA SER A 137 -10.81 0.81 -6.35
C SER A 137 -9.99 0.59 -5.08
N THR A 138 -9.36 -0.59 -4.97
CA THR A 138 -8.55 -0.99 -3.81
C THR A 138 -7.13 -1.34 -4.22
N LEU A 139 -6.14 -0.77 -3.50
CA LEU A 139 -4.74 -1.19 -3.55
C LEU A 139 -4.44 -2.14 -2.38
N TYR A 140 -4.07 -3.37 -2.68
CA TYR A 140 -3.56 -4.34 -1.71
C TYR A 140 -2.03 -4.39 -1.81
N ILE A 141 -1.31 -4.21 -0.69
CA ILE A 141 0.16 -4.08 -0.68
C ILE A 141 0.77 -5.26 0.09
N CYS A 142 1.81 -5.87 -0.47
CA CYS A 142 2.64 -6.92 0.09
C CYS A 142 1.82 -8.11 0.63
N TRP A 143 1.81 -8.35 1.95
CA TRP A 143 1.02 -9.43 2.54
C TRP A 143 -0.47 -9.33 2.20
N ALA A 144 -1.04 -8.13 2.22
CA ALA A 144 -2.46 -7.95 1.87
C ALA A 144 -2.73 -8.31 0.40
N ALA A 145 -1.78 -8.09 -0.51
CA ALA A 145 -1.90 -8.53 -1.90
C ALA A 145 -1.96 -10.06 -2.00
N GLN A 146 -1.10 -10.77 -1.27
CA GLN A 146 -1.11 -12.23 -1.24
C GLN A 146 -2.39 -12.77 -0.57
N ALA A 147 -2.79 -12.18 0.56
CA ALA A 147 -3.97 -12.57 1.31
C ALA A 147 -5.27 -12.38 0.52
N SER A 148 -5.41 -11.27 -0.19
CA SER A 148 -6.60 -10.99 -1.01
C SER A 148 -6.61 -11.82 -2.30
N LEU A 149 -5.46 -12.09 -2.94
CA LEU A 149 -5.36 -13.01 -4.06
C LEU A 149 -5.76 -14.44 -3.65
N TYR A 150 -5.34 -14.88 -2.46
CA TYR A 150 -5.76 -16.18 -1.91
C TYR A 150 -7.26 -16.21 -1.63
N HIS A 151 -7.78 -15.22 -0.91
CA HIS A 151 -9.20 -15.16 -0.55
C HIS A 151 -10.13 -15.11 -1.76
N PHE A 152 -9.82 -14.28 -2.76
CA PHE A 152 -10.70 -14.06 -3.88
C PHE A 152 -10.55 -15.04 -5.03
N TYR A 153 -9.33 -15.54 -5.23
CA TYR A 153 -8.98 -16.29 -6.45
C TYR A 153 -8.31 -17.62 -6.15
N GLY A 154 -8.10 -17.98 -4.88
CA GLY A 154 -7.44 -19.23 -4.50
C GLY A 154 -5.96 -19.29 -4.84
N VAL A 155 -5.33 -18.17 -5.18
CA VAL A 155 -3.89 -18.12 -5.55
C VAL A 155 -3.04 -18.30 -4.29
N PRO A 156 -2.24 -19.38 -4.20
CA PRO A 156 -1.44 -19.65 -3.01
C PRO A 156 -0.22 -18.72 -2.92
N LYS A 157 0.28 -18.56 -1.71
CA LYS A 157 1.64 -18.01 -1.51
C LYS A 157 2.65 -19.13 -1.36
N HIS A 158 3.88 -18.86 -1.78
CA HIS A 158 5.01 -19.79 -1.71
C HIS A 158 6.11 -19.20 -0.83
N ARG A 159 6.73 -20.04 -0.01
CA ARG A 159 7.84 -19.61 0.85
C ARG A 159 9.12 -19.49 0.03
N LEU A 160 9.79 -18.35 0.17
CA LEU A 160 11.11 -18.13 -0.40
C LEU A 160 12.19 -18.86 0.40
N PRO A 161 13.24 -19.39 -0.24
CA PRO A 161 14.37 -20.01 0.45
C PRO A 161 15.15 -19.01 1.28
N LYS A 162 15.17 -17.73 0.85
CA LYS A 162 15.77 -16.58 1.53
C LYS A 162 14.84 -15.38 1.44
N LYS A 163 14.96 -14.47 2.40
CA LYS A 163 14.22 -13.20 2.36
C LYS A 163 14.53 -12.42 1.08
N MET A 164 13.49 -12.04 0.35
CA MET A 164 13.58 -11.07 -0.75
C MET A 164 13.71 -9.68 -0.12
N PHE A 165 14.95 -9.13 -0.12
CA PHE A 165 15.27 -7.92 0.61
C PHE A 165 16.15 -6.98 -0.21
N GLY A 166 15.62 -5.84 -0.59
CA GLY A 166 16.32 -4.86 -1.43
C GLY A 166 15.42 -4.14 -2.41
N VAL A 167 16.03 -3.58 -3.45
CA VAL A 167 15.36 -2.85 -4.54
C VAL A 167 15.63 -3.57 -5.85
N PHE A 168 14.57 -3.96 -6.55
CA PHE A 168 14.66 -4.83 -7.72
C PHE A 168 14.06 -4.19 -8.96
N HIS A 169 14.67 -4.48 -10.10
CA HIS A 169 14.15 -4.10 -11.41
C HIS A 169 12.83 -4.81 -11.70
N GLN A 170 11.86 -4.03 -12.14
CA GLN A 170 10.57 -4.50 -12.60
C GLN A 170 10.41 -4.14 -14.06
N ARG A 171 9.84 -5.01 -14.86
CA ARG A 171 9.45 -4.77 -16.25
C ARG A 171 7.94 -4.65 -16.35
N VAL A 172 7.46 -3.62 -17.02
CA VAL A 172 6.05 -3.47 -17.38
C VAL A 172 5.71 -4.47 -18.48
N LEU A 173 4.60 -5.21 -18.32
CA LEU A 173 4.18 -6.28 -19.22
C LEU A 173 2.98 -5.93 -20.11
N VAL A 174 2.39 -4.76 -19.88
CA VAL A 174 1.13 -4.36 -20.50
C VAL A 174 1.26 -2.97 -21.11
N ASP A 175 0.86 -2.82 -22.36
CA ASP A 175 0.92 -1.55 -23.06
C ASP A 175 -0.27 -0.68 -22.71
N HIS A 176 -0.03 0.64 -22.60
CA HIS A 176 -1.06 1.69 -22.56
C HIS A 176 -2.07 1.63 -21.39
N LEU A 177 -1.82 0.87 -20.33
CA LEU A 177 -2.68 0.93 -19.15
C LEU A 177 -2.46 2.25 -18.39
N PRO A 178 -3.55 2.96 -18.01
CA PRO A 178 -3.45 4.24 -17.31
C PRO A 178 -2.63 4.21 -16.02
N ILE A 179 -2.55 3.05 -15.34
CA ILE A 179 -1.75 2.89 -14.10
C ILE A 179 -0.26 3.17 -14.36
N PHE A 180 0.24 2.88 -15.55
CA PHE A 180 1.63 3.09 -15.96
C PHE A 180 1.85 4.37 -16.78
N ARG A 181 0.89 5.27 -16.83
CA ARG A 181 1.07 6.51 -17.57
C ARG A 181 2.27 7.30 -17.02
N GLY A 182 3.25 7.56 -17.88
CA GLY A 182 4.51 8.26 -17.55
C GLY A 182 5.58 7.37 -16.93
N PHE A 183 5.34 6.05 -16.79
CA PHE A 183 6.38 5.10 -16.44
C PHE A 183 7.32 4.88 -17.63
N ASP A 184 8.56 4.54 -17.32
CA ASP A 184 9.48 3.90 -18.24
C ASP A 184 9.11 2.41 -18.39
N ASP A 185 9.69 1.73 -19.39
CA ASP A 185 9.46 0.28 -19.62
C ASP A 185 9.93 -0.57 -18.43
N GLU A 186 10.90 -0.05 -17.68
CA GLU A 186 11.44 -0.64 -16.47
C GLU A 186 11.44 0.37 -15.31
N PHE A 187 11.24 -0.14 -14.09
CA PHE A 187 11.27 0.67 -12.88
C PHE A 187 11.80 -0.10 -11.68
N MET A 188 12.18 0.60 -10.64
CA MET A 188 12.70 0.00 -9.41
C MET A 188 11.60 -0.10 -8.36
N MET A 189 11.56 -1.24 -7.64
CA MET A 189 10.59 -1.47 -6.54
C MET A 189 11.28 -2.10 -5.33
N PRO A 190 11.12 -1.52 -4.12
CA PRO A 190 11.56 -2.14 -2.87
C PRO A 190 10.77 -3.39 -2.54
N HIS A 191 11.44 -4.40 -2.00
CA HIS A 191 10.84 -5.62 -1.45
C HIS A 191 11.45 -5.96 -0.10
N SER A 192 10.60 -6.43 0.82
CA SER A 192 10.99 -7.01 2.10
C SER A 192 9.97 -8.09 2.47
N ARG A 193 10.19 -9.33 2.02
CA ARG A 193 9.23 -10.42 2.18
C ARG A 193 9.89 -11.79 2.20
N HIS A 194 9.25 -12.75 2.85
CA HIS A 194 9.65 -14.17 2.93
C HIS A 194 8.79 -15.09 2.06
N THR A 195 7.78 -14.55 1.37
CA THR A 195 6.89 -15.32 0.51
C THR A 195 6.70 -14.62 -0.84
N GLU A 196 6.26 -15.38 -1.84
CA GLU A 196 5.97 -14.89 -3.18
C GLU A 196 4.70 -15.52 -3.76
N ILE A 197 4.24 -14.96 -4.87
CA ILE A 197 3.20 -15.53 -5.73
C ILE A 197 3.88 -16.02 -7.01
N HIS A 198 3.61 -17.24 -7.43
CA HIS A 198 4.12 -17.76 -8.68
C HIS A 198 3.28 -17.30 -9.87
N ARG A 199 3.96 -16.95 -10.96
CA ARG A 199 3.31 -16.59 -12.23
C ARG A 199 2.37 -17.69 -12.72
N ALA A 200 2.80 -18.95 -12.62
CA ALA A 200 2.02 -20.10 -13.06
C ALA A 200 0.66 -20.23 -12.35
N ASP A 201 0.57 -19.84 -11.06
CA ASP A 201 -0.69 -19.88 -10.32
C ASP A 201 -1.64 -18.75 -10.77
N LEU A 202 -1.09 -17.57 -11.06
CA LEU A 202 -1.86 -16.45 -11.57
C LEU A 202 -2.43 -16.71 -12.97
N GLU A 203 -1.67 -17.37 -13.84
CA GLU A 203 -2.08 -17.72 -15.21
C GLU A 203 -3.22 -18.75 -15.25
N GLN A 204 -3.50 -19.46 -14.15
CA GLN A 204 -4.68 -20.33 -14.03
C GLN A 204 -5.98 -19.55 -13.78
N VAL A 205 -5.91 -18.26 -13.48
CA VAL A 205 -7.06 -17.41 -13.14
C VAL A 205 -7.26 -16.36 -14.24
N PRO A 206 -8.21 -16.57 -15.17
CA PRO A 206 -8.39 -15.68 -16.33
C PRO A 206 -8.76 -14.24 -15.98
N GLU A 207 -9.31 -14.01 -14.79
CA GLU A 207 -9.70 -12.69 -14.29
C GLU A 207 -8.51 -11.82 -13.86
N LEU A 208 -7.33 -12.42 -13.71
CA LEU A 208 -6.12 -11.73 -13.27
C LEU A 208 -5.26 -11.32 -14.47
N THR A 209 -4.80 -10.09 -14.43
CA THR A 209 -3.84 -9.55 -15.41
C THR A 209 -2.53 -9.24 -14.70
N ILE A 210 -1.44 -9.90 -15.09
CA ILE A 210 -0.10 -9.60 -14.59
C ILE A 210 0.38 -8.32 -15.27
N LEU A 211 0.68 -7.30 -14.47
CA LEU A 211 1.04 -5.97 -14.94
C LEU A 211 2.53 -5.71 -15.00
N ALA A 212 3.27 -6.23 -14.02
CA ALA A 212 4.72 -6.08 -13.94
C ALA A 212 5.36 -7.28 -13.22
N GLU A 213 6.58 -7.60 -13.62
CA GLU A 213 7.38 -8.67 -13.02
C GLU A 213 8.87 -8.33 -13.03
N SER A 214 9.61 -9.08 -12.25
CA SER A 214 11.08 -9.05 -12.18
C SER A 214 11.64 -10.45 -12.40
N ALA A 215 12.77 -10.53 -13.09
CA ALA A 215 13.52 -11.78 -13.19
C ALA A 215 14.07 -12.27 -11.83
N GLU A 216 14.26 -11.32 -10.87
CA GLU A 216 14.81 -11.62 -9.57
C GLU A 216 13.74 -11.73 -8.47
N SER A 217 12.73 -10.85 -8.48
CA SER A 217 11.71 -10.79 -7.42
C SER A 217 10.34 -11.32 -7.85
N GLY A 218 10.22 -11.93 -9.04
CA GLY A 218 8.97 -12.52 -9.51
C GLY A 218 7.89 -11.48 -9.82
N VAL A 219 6.62 -11.90 -9.82
CA VAL A 219 5.49 -11.03 -10.12
C VAL A 219 5.33 -9.97 -9.05
N SER A 220 5.27 -8.71 -9.47
CA SER A 220 5.20 -7.56 -8.56
C SER A 220 3.87 -6.82 -8.59
N MET A 221 3.17 -6.82 -9.71
CA MET A 221 1.88 -6.13 -9.83
C MET A 221 0.88 -6.98 -10.62
N VAL A 222 -0.32 -7.10 -10.08
CA VAL A 222 -1.46 -7.79 -10.69
C VAL A 222 -2.69 -6.89 -10.59
N MET A 223 -3.58 -6.97 -11.58
CA MET A 223 -4.85 -6.25 -11.61
C MET A 223 -6.00 -7.22 -11.82
N ALA A 224 -7.13 -6.92 -11.21
CA ALA A 224 -8.41 -7.59 -11.49
C ALA A 224 -9.55 -6.59 -11.61
N ARG A 225 -10.70 -7.07 -12.13
CA ARG A 225 -11.95 -6.33 -12.20
C ARG A 225 -11.80 -4.94 -12.86
N ASN A 226 -11.01 -4.86 -13.94
CA ASN A 226 -10.76 -3.63 -14.71
C ASN A 226 -10.21 -2.47 -13.85
N GLY A 227 -9.29 -2.77 -12.91
CA GLY A 227 -8.68 -1.75 -12.07
C GLY A 227 -9.43 -1.44 -10.77
N ARG A 228 -10.47 -2.20 -10.45
CA ARG A 228 -11.09 -2.14 -9.12
C ARG A 228 -10.24 -2.79 -8.03
N GLU A 229 -9.31 -3.66 -8.42
CA GLU A 229 -8.40 -4.36 -7.52
C GLU A 229 -6.98 -4.36 -8.09
N PHE A 230 -6.03 -3.85 -7.32
CA PHE A 230 -4.60 -3.92 -7.61
C PHE A 230 -3.88 -4.64 -6.48
N PHE A 231 -3.03 -5.59 -6.84
CA PHE A 231 -2.24 -6.40 -5.92
C PHE A 231 -0.77 -6.11 -6.20
N ILE A 232 -0.09 -5.48 -5.24
CA ILE A 232 1.31 -5.04 -5.36
C ILE A 232 2.12 -5.79 -4.32
N THR A 233 3.03 -6.70 -4.75
CA THR A 233 3.80 -7.54 -3.82
C THR A 233 5.01 -6.84 -3.21
N GLY A 234 5.43 -5.70 -3.75
CA GLY A 234 6.50 -4.86 -3.22
C GLY A 234 5.99 -3.62 -2.50
N HIS A 235 6.88 -2.67 -2.26
CA HIS A 235 6.65 -1.53 -1.38
C HIS A 235 7.08 -0.20 -2.01
N LEU A 236 6.30 0.31 -2.96
CA LEU A 236 6.56 1.63 -3.55
C LEU A 236 6.36 2.78 -2.55
N GLU A 237 5.59 2.54 -1.47
CA GLU A 237 5.33 3.51 -0.41
C GLU A 237 6.52 3.74 0.54
N TYR A 238 7.52 2.89 0.54
CA TYR A 238 8.64 2.97 1.49
C TYR A 238 9.41 4.28 1.42
N ALA A 239 9.66 4.86 2.60
CA ALA A 239 10.60 5.97 2.76
C ALA A 239 12.03 5.55 2.39
N PRO A 240 12.91 6.52 2.08
CA PRO A 240 14.30 6.24 1.71
C PRO A 240 15.05 5.35 2.70
N ASP A 241 14.78 5.47 3.99
CA ASP A 241 15.50 4.82 5.08
C ASP A 241 14.80 3.59 5.66
N THR A 242 13.66 3.17 5.08
CA THR A 242 12.87 2.05 5.64
C THR A 242 13.66 0.75 5.65
N LEU A 243 14.29 0.37 4.54
CA LEU A 243 15.08 -0.87 4.49
C LEU A 243 16.37 -0.76 5.32
N ASP A 244 16.99 0.42 5.47
CA ASP A 244 18.14 0.64 6.34
C ASP A 244 17.77 0.43 7.81
N LYS A 245 16.65 1.00 8.25
CA LYS A 245 16.13 0.81 9.62
C LYS A 245 15.83 -0.66 9.90
N GLU A 246 15.24 -1.36 8.93
CA GLU A 246 14.96 -2.78 9.04
C GLU A 246 16.25 -3.60 9.11
N TYR A 247 17.21 -3.35 8.22
CA TYR A 247 18.52 -3.99 8.22
C TYR A 247 19.24 -3.80 9.57
N ARG A 248 19.38 -2.56 10.04
CA ARG A 248 20.05 -2.25 11.30
C ARG A 248 19.35 -2.81 12.53
N ARG A 249 18.03 -2.91 12.50
CA ARG A 249 17.24 -3.53 13.57
C ARG A 249 17.57 -5.01 13.75
N ASP A 250 17.74 -5.71 12.62
CA ASP A 250 17.84 -7.17 12.58
C ASP A 250 19.29 -7.66 12.50
N PHE A 251 20.21 -6.82 11.99
CA PHE A 251 21.64 -7.14 11.87
C PHE A 251 22.26 -7.48 13.23
N GLY A 252 22.95 -8.62 13.28
CA GLY A 252 23.59 -9.13 14.52
C GLY A 252 22.63 -9.78 15.53
N LYS A 253 21.31 -9.80 15.25
CA LYS A 253 20.32 -10.53 16.06
C LYS A 253 19.89 -11.85 15.43
N ARG A 254 20.06 -11.97 14.12
CA ARG A 254 19.70 -13.15 13.33
C ARG A 254 20.83 -13.43 12.34
N ASP A 255 21.17 -14.70 12.16
CA ASP A 255 22.27 -15.12 11.28
C ASP A 255 21.90 -15.05 9.79
N ASP A 256 20.60 -14.92 9.46
CA ASP A 256 20.07 -14.91 8.10
C ASP A 256 19.84 -13.50 7.52
N VAL A 257 20.31 -12.44 8.20
CA VAL A 257 20.11 -11.06 7.77
C VAL A 257 21.18 -10.66 6.76
N GLU A 258 20.77 -10.64 5.48
CA GLU A 258 21.60 -10.11 4.39
C GLU A 258 21.39 -8.60 4.22
N MET A 259 22.41 -7.92 3.71
CA MET A 259 22.32 -6.51 3.34
C MET A 259 21.28 -6.34 2.20
N PRO A 260 20.41 -5.29 2.23
CA PRO A 260 19.43 -5.08 1.17
C PRO A 260 20.13 -4.84 -0.18
N ARG A 261 19.74 -5.62 -1.19
CA ARG A 261 20.34 -5.59 -2.53
C ARG A 261 19.96 -4.30 -3.26
N ASN A 262 20.89 -3.76 -4.04
CA ASN A 262 20.70 -2.56 -4.88
C ASN A 262 20.17 -1.33 -4.13
N TYR A 263 20.46 -1.22 -2.85
CA TYR A 263 19.86 -0.21 -1.99
C TYR A 263 20.85 0.85 -1.51
N TYR A 264 22.08 0.46 -1.13
CA TYR A 264 23.08 1.42 -0.71
C TYR A 264 23.93 1.91 -1.87
N ARG A 265 24.39 3.17 -1.78
CA ARG A 265 25.38 3.73 -2.72
C ARG A 265 26.65 2.89 -2.66
N ASP A 266 27.14 2.45 -3.83
CA ASP A 266 28.33 1.61 -3.96
C ASP A 266 28.31 0.34 -3.08
N ASN A 267 27.12 -0.17 -2.74
CA ASN A 267 26.91 -1.29 -1.79
C ASN A 267 27.52 -1.05 -0.39
N ASP A 268 27.64 0.21 0.04
CA ASP A 268 28.22 0.59 1.31
C ASP A 268 27.16 1.19 2.24
N PRO A 269 26.79 0.53 3.36
CA PRO A 269 25.81 1.05 4.31
C PRO A 269 26.19 2.40 4.95
N GLN A 270 27.49 2.77 4.93
CA GLN A 270 27.94 4.06 5.45
C GLN A 270 27.62 5.21 4.52
N LYS A 271 27.44 4.94 3.22
CA LYS A 271 27.09 5.94 2.21
C LYS A 271 25.59 6.22 2.11
N GLY A 272 24.78 5.49 2.87
CA GLY A 272 23.33 5.63 2.92
C GLY A 272 22.59 5.14 1.67
N PRO A 273 21.23 5.21 1.68
CA PRO A 273 20.41 4.67 0.62
C PRO A 273 20.51 5.44 -0.69
N LEU A 274 20.40 4.70 -1.80
CA LEU A 274 20.20 5.22 -3.14
C LEU A 274 18.73 5.03 -3.55
N VAL A 275 17.95 6.09 -3.52
CA VAL A 275 16.51 6.02 -3.82
C VAL A 275 16.29 6.06 -5.33
N THR A 276 15.82 4.95 -5.89
CA THR A 276 15.59 4.78 -7.34
C THR A 276 14.13 4.50 -7.70
N TRP A 277 13.21 4.48 -6.71
CA TRP A 277 11.78 4.15 -6.91
C TRP A 277 10.82 5.33 -6.71
N ARG A 278 11.29 6.47 -6.18
CA ARG A 278 10.42 7.59 -5.77
C ARG A 278 9.57 8.16 -6.90
N ALA A 279 10.14 8.33 -8.08
CA ALA A 279 9.41 8.89 -9.23
C ALA A 279 8.24 7.98 -9.62
N HIS A 280 8.50 6.69 -9.79
CA HIS A 280 7.48 5.70 -10.14
C HIS A 280 6.45 5.48 -9.03
N ALA A 281 6.86 5.56 -7.76
CA ALA A 281 5.93 5.55 -6.63
C ALA A 281 4.92 6.70 -6.72
N ASN A 282 5.39 7.92 -6.94
CA ASN A 282 4.52 9.09 -7.11
C ASN A 282 3.59 8.94 -8.34
N LEU A 283 4.12 8.44 -9.45
CA LEU A 283 3.32 8.19 -10.65
C LEU A 283 2.23 7.14 -10.41
N LEU A 284 2.59 6.00 -9.77
CA LEU A 284 1.62 4.94 -9.48
C LEU A 284 0.44 5.46 -8.67
N PHE A 285 0.71 6.11 -7.54
CA PHE A 285 -0.35 6.61 -6.67
C PHE A 285 -1.16 7.74 -7.33
N SER A 286 -0.53 8.65 -8.06
CA SER A 286 -1.22 9.69 -8.81
C SER A 286 -2.10 9.10 -9.92
N ASN A 287 -1.61 8.12 -10.67
CA ASN A 287 -2.37 7.45 -11.72
C ASN A 287 -3.55 6.64 -11.14
N TRP A 288 -3.32 5.91 -10.04
CA TRP A 288 -4.39 5.21 -9.35
C TRP A 288 -5.49 6.17 -8.89
N ILE A 289 -5.13 7.27 -8.20
CA ILE A 289 -6.08 8.27 -7.74
C ILE A 289 -6.85 8.86 -8.92
N ASN A 290 -6.15 9.25 -10.00
CA ASN A 290 -6.77 9.94 -11.12
C ASN A 290 -7.64 9.03 -11.98
N TYR A 291 -7.15 7.85 -12.37
CA TYR A 291 -7.77 7.02 -13.40
C TYR A 291 -8.66 5.91 -12.83
N TYR A 292 -8.42 5.43 -11.62
CA TYR A 292 -9.16 4.29 -11.04
C TYR A 292 -9.98 4.65 -9.81
N VAL A 293 -9.71 5.81 -9.21
CA VAL A 293 -10.51 6.34 -8.11
C VAL A 293 -11.39 7.48 -8.60
N TYR A 294 -10.80 8.59 -9.03
CA TYR A 294 -11.55 9.81 -9.37
C TYR A 294 -12.44 9.65 -10.61
N GLN A 295 -11.92 9.09 -11.70
CA GLN A 295 -12.66 8.97 -12.95
C GLN A 295 -13.69 7.83 -12.93
N GLU A 296 -13.45 6.77 -12.14
CA GLU A 296 -14.35 5.61 -12.05
C GLU A 296 -15.41 5.75 -10.95
N THR A 297 -15.20 6.62 -9.97
CA THR A 297 -16.22 6.84 -8.94
C THR A 297 -17.45 7.55 -9.55
N PRO A 298 -18.65 6.98 -9.40
CA PRO A 298 -19.87 7.64 -9.89
C PRO A 298 -20.08 8.97 -9.16
N TYR A 299 -20.72 9.93 -9.85
CA TYR A 299 -21.03 11.24 -9.27
C TYR A 299 -21.78 11.11 -7.92
N ASN A 300 -22.74 10.20 -7.86
CA ASN A 300 -23.37 9.78 -6.62
C ASN A 300 -22.66 8.54 -6.07
N ILE A 301 -21.86 8.71 -5.03
CA ILE A 301 -21.07 7.63 -4.44
C ILE A 301 -21.91 6.42 -3.99
N ASN A 302 -23.21 6.60 -3.72
CA ASN A 302 -24.10 5.51 -3.33
C ASN A 302 -24.39 4.52 -4.47
N GLU A 303 -24.05 4.88 -5.70
CA GLU A 303 -24.22 4.04 -6.90
C GLU A 303 -23.06 3.07 -7.14
N ILE A 304 -22.03 3.06 -6.32
CA ILE A 304 -20.94 2.06 -6.34
C ILE A 304 -21.56 0.67 -6.14
N GLN A 305 -21.24 -0.28 -7.04
CA GLN A 305 -21.75 -1.66 -7.04
C GLN A 305 -20.64 -2.67 -6.76
#